data_d9097fab8f032099f3ca7bb64e04e8a6
#
_entry.id   d9097fab8f032099f3ca7bb64e04e8a6
#
_cell.length_a   1.000
_cell.length_b   1.000
_cell.length_c   1.000
_cell.angle_alpha   90.00
_cell.angle_beta   90.00
_cell.angle_gamma   90.00
#
_symmetry.space_group_name_H-M   'P 1'
#
loop_
_entity.id
_entity.type
_entity.pdbx_description
1 polymer ?
#
loop_
_entity_poly.entity_id
_entity_poly.type
_entity_poly.pdbx_seq_one_letter_code
_entity_poly.pdbx_strand_id
1 'polypeptide(L)'
;IVQGNVNASNGVIHAVNAVIPIPSLVTFVLADPNLYNLSLALTRDDLTVDFPKILNTENGSAPAPFTFFAPNNMAFVDLLNELEVDRLSFIDEPTLNSTLNHHVLGETSALSSDLYDNLTLSTLGGEITANVSGGASLTDGNARVSNIITLDIQANNGVLHIIDKVILPF
;
A
#
# COMPACT_ATOMS: atom_id res chain seq x y z
N ILE A 1 8.64 -23.80 -13.22
CA ILE A 1 10.04 -24.09 -13.65
C ILE A 1 10.01 -25.39 -14.45
N VAL A 2 10.46 -25.36 -15.69
CA VAL A 2 10.58 -26.56 -16.56
C VAL A 2 11.96 -27.20 -16.47
N GLN A 3 13.00 -26.41 -16.16
CA GLN A 3 14.34 -26.89 -15.87
C GLN A 3 14.96 -25.97 -14.81
N GLY A 4 15.39 -26.57 -13.71
CA GLY A 4 16.06 -25.86 -12.63
C GLY A 4 17.56 -26.15 -12.55
N ASN A 5 18.27 -25.36 -11.77
CA ASN A 5 19.65 -25.59 -11.37
C ASN A 5 20.65 -25.74 -12.53
N VAL A 6 20.46 -24.97 -13.62
CA VAL A 6 21.46 -24.89 -14.69
C VAL A 6 22.57 -23.97 -14.20
N ASN A 7 23.74 -24.55 -13.91
CA ASN A 7 24.87 -23.77 -13.38
C ASN A 7 25.50 -22.90 -14.47
N ALA A 8 25.80 -21.67 -14.14
CA ALA A 8 26.60 -20.72 -14.91
C ALA A 8 27.83 -20.28 -14.09
N SER A 9 28.81 -19.66 -14.71
CA SER A 9 30.03 -19.21 -14.01
C SER A 9 29.81 -18.19 -12.90
N ASN A 10 28.69 -17.47 -12.93
CA ASN A 10 28.35 -16.39 -12.00
C ASN A 10 26.98 -16.58 -11.31
N GLY A 11 26.35 -17.76 -11.42
CA GLY A 11 25.05 -18.01 -10.79
C GLY A 11 24.35 -19.26 -11.31
N VAL A 12 23.03 -19.30 -11.10
CA VAL A 12 22.15 -20.41 -11.52
C VAL A 12 21.03 -19.88 -12.38
N ILE A 13 20.70 -20.59 -13.46
CA ILE A 13 19.58 -20.28 -14.35
C ILE A 13 18.46 -21.28 -14.11
N HIS A 14 17.24 -20.79 -14.04
CA HIS A 14 16.02 -21.61 -14.04
C HIS A 14 15.22 -21.31 -15.29
N ALA A 15 14.96 -22.31 -16.12
CA ALA A 15 14.07 -22.14 -17.26
C ALA A 15 12.61 -22.24 -16.81
N VAL A 16 11.79 -21.30 -17.29
CA VAL A 16 10.34 -21.27 -17.06
C VAL A 16 9.61 -21.34 -18.40
N ASN A 17 8.39 -21.84 -18.39
CA ASN A 17 7.55 -22.00 -19.59
C ASN A 17 6.57 -20.85 -19.80
N ALA A 18 6.65 -19.80 -18.96
CA ALA A 18 5.85 -18.60 -19.08
C ALA A 18 6.65 -17.37 -18.65
N VAL A 19 6.31 -16.22 -19.17
CA VAL A 19 6.83 -14.94 -18.68
C VAL A 19 6.25 -14.69 -17.28
N ILE A 20 7.10 -14.29 -16.34
CA ILE A 20 6.69 -13.86 -15.01
C ILE A 20 6.38 -12.36 -15.12
N PRO A 21 5.10 -11.94 -15.08
CA PRO A 21 4.75 -10.52 -15.17
C PRO A 21 5.14 -9.80 -13.87
N ILE A 22 5.37 -8.49 -13.96
CA ILE A 22 5.43 -7.64 -12.76
C ILE A 22 4.01 -7.57 -12.20
N PRO A 23 3.79 -7.88 -10.90
CA PRO A 23 2.47 -7.82 -10.30
C PRO A 23 1.93 -6.39 -10.19
N SER A 24 0.61 -6.24 -10.15
CA SER A 24 -0.04 -4.98 -9.79
C SER A 24 0.03 -4.74 -8.28
N LEU A 25 -0.24 -3.51 -7.83
CA LEU A 25 -0.30 -3.17 -6.40
C LEU A 25 -1.24 -4.10 -5.63
N VAL A 26 -2.43 -4.34 -6.17
CA VAL A 26 -3.41 -5.23 -5.53
C VAL A 26 -2.89 -6.66 -5.44
N THR A 27 -2.17 -7.13 -6.46
CA THR A 27 -1.57 -8.49 -6.45
C THR A 27 -0.53 -8.62 -5.33
N PHE A 28 0.29 -7.57 -5.10
CA PHE A 28 1.23 -7.55 -3.98
C PHE A 28 0.51 -7.65 -2.64
N VAL A 29 -0.50 -6.80 -2.41
CA VAL A 29 -1.26 -6.78 -1.14
C VAL A 29 -1.91 -8.13 -0.86
N LEU A 30 -2.54 -8.74 -1.87
CA LEU A 30 -3.23 -10.01 -1.70
C LEU A 30 -2.27 -11.21 -1.50
N ALA A 31 -1.02 -11.08 -1.94
CA ALA A 31 -0.02 -12.15 -1.86
C ALA A 31 0.87 -12.08 -0.62
N ASP A 32 1.01 -10.90 0.02
CA ASP A 32 1.89 -10.73 1.17
C ASP A 32 1.17 -11.05 2.48
N PRO A 33 1.59 -12.09 3.24
CA PRO A 33 1.00 -12.41 4.53
C PRO A 33 1.10 -11.27 5.57
N ASN A 34 2.08 -10.36 5.45
CA ASN A 34 2.22 -9.21 6.34
C ASN A 34 1.17 -8.12 6.09
N LEU A 35 0.46 -8.18 4.96
CA LEU A 35 -0.60 -7.26 4.56
C LEU A 35 -1.99 -7.92 4.60
N TYR A 36 -2.13 -9.05 5.31
CA TYR A 36 -3.38 -9.81 5.35
C TYR A 36 -4.57 -8.97 5.86
N ASN A 37 -4.39 -8.17 6.92
CA ASN A 37 -5.46 -7.31 7.42
C ASN A 37 -5.84 -6.21 6.43
N LEU A 38 -4.86 -5.66 5.69
CA LEU A 38 -5.13 -4.73 4.59
C LEU A 38 -5.91 -5.41 3.47
N SER A 39 -5.55 -6.64 3.10
CA SER A 39 -6.28 -7.40 2.07
C SER A 39 -7.74 -7.62 2.47
N LEU A 40 -8.01 -7.97 3.72
CA LEU A 40 -9.38 -8.09 4.26
C LEU A 40 -10.12 -6.75 4.22
N ALA A 41 -9.45 -5.65 4.58
CA ALA A 41 -10.05 -4.32 4.55
C ALA A 41 -10.44 -3.90 3.13
N LEU A 42 -9.55 -4.09 2.13
CA LEU A 42 -9.78 -3.73 0.73
C LEU A 42 -10.86 -4.56 0.03
N THR A 43 -11.09 -5.81 0.49
CA THR A 43 -12.03 -6.76 -0.12
C THR A 43 -13.31 -6.94 0.68
N ARG A 44 -13.61 -6.05 1.61
CA ARG A 44 -14.83 -6.11 2.42
C ARG A 44 -16.06 -5.86 1.54
N ASP A 45 -17.03 -6.76 1.60
CA ASP A 45 -18.19 -6.82 0.67
C ASP A 45 -19.15 -5.61 0.75
N ASP A 46 -19.13 -4.89 1.86
CA ASP A 46 -20.02 -3.74 2.09
C ASP A 46 -19.41 -2.39 1.64
N LEU A 47 -18.16 -2.37 1.15
CA LEU A 47 -17.55 -1.15 0.64
C LEU A 47 -18.26 -0.65 -0.62
N THR A 48 -18.53 0.66 -0.65
CA THR A 48 -19.10 1.33 -1.83
C THR A 48 -18.06 1.53 -2.93
N VAL A 49 -16.77 1.52 -2.58
CA VAL A 49 -15.63 1.65 -3.50
C VAL A 49 -14.98 0.29 -3.72
N ASP A 50 -14.86 -0.11 -4.97
CA ASP A 50 -14.15 -1.33 -5.37
C ASP A 50 -12.63 -1.04 -5.46
N PHE A 51 -11.95 -1.05 -4.30
CA PHE A 51 -10.51 -0.80 -4.23
C PHE A 51 -9.68 -1.79 -5.04
N PRO A 52 -9.95 -3.11 -5.04
CA PRO A 52 -9.25 -4.05 -5.89
C PRO A 52 -9.31 -3.68 -7.38
N LYS A 53 -10.46 -3.23 -7.87
CA LYS A 53 -10.63 -2.79 -9.25
C LYS A 53 -9.84 -1.50 -9.53
N ILE A 54 -9.92 -0.50 -8.65
CA ILE A 54 -9.19 0.77 -8.80
C ILE A 54 -7.68 0.51 -8.79
N LEU A 55 -7.16 -0.19 -7.78
CA LEU A 55 -5.74 -0.48 -7.61
C LEU A 55 -5.18 -1.49 -8.63
N ASN A 56 -6.04 -2.06 -9.47
CA ASN A 56 -5.64 -2.89 -10.62
C ASN A 56 -5.70 -2.13 -11.96
N THR A 57 -6.01 -0.82 -11.95
CA THR A 57 -5.97 0.02 -13.16
C THR A 57 -4.56 -0.01 -13.74
N GLU A 58 -4.47 -0.26 -15.05
CA GLU A 58 -3.19 -0.35 -15.76
C GLU A 58 -2.53 1.04 -15.87
N ASN A 59 -1.20 1.05 -15.82
CA ASN A 59 -0.44 2.27 -16.03
C ASN A 59 -0.74 2.87 -17.42
N GLY A 60 -0.97 4.19 -17.45
CA GLY A 60 -1.41 4.91 -18.65
C GLY A 60 -2.92 5.13 -18.73
N SER A 61 -3.68 4.64 -17.74
CA SER A 61 -5.11 4.93 -17.57
C SER A 61 -5.36 5.54 -16.18
N ALA A 62 -6.08 6.66 -16.10
CA ALA A 62 -6.41 7.27 -14.80
C ALA A 62 -7.23 6.29 -13.95
N PRO A 63 -7.00 6.25 -12.63
CA PRO A 63 -6.10 7.07 -11.83
C PRO A 63 -4.68 6.51 -11.63
N ALA A 64 -4.25 5.50 -12.40
CA ALA A 64 -2.86 5.02 -12.35
C ALA A 64 -1.89 6.02 -13.06
N PRO A 65 -0.59 6.09 -12.67
CA PRO A 65 0.05 5.27 -11.64
C PRO A 65 -0.31 5.69 -10.23
N PHE A 66 -0.06 4.77 -9.26
CA PHE A 66 -0.37 5.02 -7.86
C PHE A 66 0.87 5.06 -6.98
N THR A 67 0.74 5.77 -5.84
CA THR A 67 1.54 5.50 -4.64
C THR A 67 0.62 4.94 -3.58
N PHE A 68 0.92 3.77 -3.06
CA PHE A 68 0.12 3.13 -2.03
C PHE A 68 0.92 2.96 -0.74
N PHE A 69 0.49 3.64 0.32
CA PHE A 69 1.02 3.46 1.67
C PHE A 69 0.24 2.34 2.35
N ALA A 70 0.83 1.15 2.41
CA ALA A 70 0.19 -0.09 2.84
C ALA A 70 0.45 -0.37 4.33
N PRO A 71 -0.54 -0.21 5.23
CA PRO A 71 -0.38 -0.56 6.64
C PRO A 71 -0.16 -2.07 6.80
N ASN A 72 0.83 -2.44 7.61
CA ASN A 72 1.06 -3.84 7.94
C ASN A 72 -0.02 -4.39 8.91
N ASN A 73 0.06 -5.68 9.22
CA ASN A 73 -0.92 -6.32 10.11
C ASN A 73 -0.95 -5.69 11.51
N MET A 74 0.21 -5.27 12.04
CA MET A 74 0.28 -4.65 13.38
C MET A 74 -0.36 -3.27 13.39
N ALA A 75 -0.21 -2.49 12.31
CA ALA A 75 -0.89 -1.20 12.17
C ALA A 75 -2.42 -1.33 12.31
N PHE A 76 -3.01 -2.40 11.79
CA PHE A 76 -4.44 -2.68 11.96
C PHE A 76 -4.79 -3.15 13.37
N VAL A 77 -3.92 -3.92 14.03
CA VAL A 77 -4.13 -4.29 15.45
C VAL A 77 -4.14 -3.04 16.32
N ASP A 78 -3.21 -2.13 16.10
CA ASP A 78 -3.15 -0.86 16.82
C ASP A 78 -4.38 0.01 16.55
N LEU A 79 -4.84 0.07 15.30
CA LEU A 79 -6.08 0.76 14.94
C LEU A 79 -7.31 0.21 15.67
N LEU A 80 -7.47 -1.12 15.70
CA LEU A 80 -8.60 -1.75 16.38
C LEU A 80 -8.60 -1.44 17.88
N ASN A 81 -7.42 -1.47 18.52
CA ASN A 81 -7.27 -1.09 19.93
C ASN A 81 -7.60 0.39 20.16
N GLU A 82 -7.18 1.29 19.25
CA GLU A 82 -7.44 2.72 19.33
C GLU A 82 -8.93 3.06 19.17
N LEU A 83 -9.62 2.32 18.31
CA LEU A 83 -11.07 2.45 18.09
C LEU A 83 -11.92 1.67 19.10
N GLU A 84 -11.27 0.94 20.03
CA GLU A 84 -11.93 0.09 21.01
C GLU A 84 -12.87 -0.97 20.38
N VAL A 85 -12.48 -1.52 19.22
CA VAL A 85 -13.22 -2.57 18.51
C VAL A 85 -12.39 -3.85 18.35
N ASP A 86 -13.05 -5.01 18.36
CA ASP A 86 -12.36 -6.30 18.32
C ASP A 86 -11.97 -6.77 16.92
N ARG A 87 -12.57 -6.20 15.88
CA ARG A 87 -12.36 -6.66 14.49
C ARG A 87 -12.72 -5.60 13.45
N LEU A 88 -12.14 -5.72 12.26
CA LEU A 88 -12.37 -4.82 11.13
C LEU A 88 -13.84 -4.67 10.72
N SER A 89 -14.66 -5.72 10.89
CA SER A 89 -16.08 -5.67 10.55
C SER A 89 -16.91 -4.74 11.47
N PHE A 90 -16.35 -4.28 12.59
CA PHE A 90 -16.99 -3.33 13.48
C PHE A 90 -16.68 -1.86 13.14
N ILE A 91 -15.71 -1.62 12.25
CA ILE A 91 -15.50 -0.29 11.68
C ILE A 91 -16.59 -0.07 10.64
N ASP A 92 -17.37 0.99 10.77
CA ASP A 92 -18.41 1.32 9.80
C ASP A 92 -17.81 1.59 8.40
N GLU A 93 -18.62 1.34 7.37
CA GLU A 93 -18.16 1.44 5.98
C GLU A 93 -17.64 2.85 5.63
N PRO A 94 -18.33 3.96 5.94
CA PRO A 94 -17.84 5.29 5.60
C PRO A 94 -16.47 5.61 6.21
N THR A 95 -16.25 5.20 7.46
CA THR A 95 -14.96 5.38 8.16
C THR A 95 -13.87 4.56 7.49
N LEU A 96 -14.11 3.27 7.20
CA LEU A 96 -13.14 2.42 6.53
C LEU A 96 -12.84 2.91 5.11
N ASN A 97 -13.85 3.26 4.34
CA ASN A 97 -13.72 3.77 2.98
C ASN A 97 -12.88 5.05 2.95
N SER A 98 -13.18 6.02 3.82
CA SER A 98 -12.39 7.25 3.96
C SER A 98 -10.94 6.96 4.36
N THR A 99 -10.75 6.07 5.34
CA THR A 99 -9.42 5.62 5.80
C THR A 99 -8.61 5.04 4.64
N LEU A 100 -9.18 4.08 3.88
CA LEU A 100 -8.48 3.44 2.76
C LEU A 100 -8.12 4.44 1.66
N ASN A 101 -8.97 5.41 1.36
CA ASN A 101 -8.67 6.48 0.41
C ASN A 101 -7.47 7.34 0.83
N HIS A 102 -7.25 7.55 2.15
CA HIS A 102 -6.10 8.31 2.67
C HIS A 102 -4.76 7.59 2.49
N HIS A 103 -4.78 6.32 2.10
CA HIS A 103 -3.57 5.54 1.84
C HIS A 103 -3.14 5.51 0.37
N VAL A 104 -3.93 6.09 -0.54
CA VAL A 104 -3.70 6.01 -1.99
C VAL A 104 -3.53 7.39 -2.60
N LEU A 105 -2.39 7.62 -3.26
CA LEU A 105 -2.23 8.74 -4.20
C LEU A 105 -2.54 8.20 -5.60
N GLY A 106 -3.40 8.90 -6.32
CA GLY A 106 -3.63 8.66 -7.75
C GLY A 106 -2.73 9.51 -8.62
N GLU A 107 -2.52 9.07 -9.87
CA GLU A 107 -1.77 9.78 -10.92
C GLU A 107 -0.31 10.11 -10.55
N THR A 108 0.22 9.44 -9.51
CA THR A 108 1.56 9.70 -8.97
C THR A 108 2.22 8.41 -8.51
N SER A 109 3.46 8.18 -8.96
CA SER A 109 4.34 7.11 -8.47
C SER A 109 5.51 7.75 -7.74
N ALA A 110 5.34 8.11 -6.47
CA ALA A 110 6.34 8.77 -5.65
C ALA A 110 7.28 7.72 -5.03
N LEU A 111 8.53 7.71 -5.44
CA LEU A 111 9.59 6.92 -4.81
C LEU A 111 10.10 7.61 -3.54
N SER A 112 10.85 6.88 -2.71
CA SER A 112 11.47 7.44 -1.51
C SER A 112 12.39 8.63 -1.80
N SER A 113 13.01 8.66 -2.99
CA SER A 113 13.84 9.78 -3.47
C SER A 113 13.06 11.05 -3.75
N ASP A 114 11.76 10.97 -3.93
CA ASP A 114 10.87 12.09 -4.23
C ASP A 114 10.28 12.71 -2.96
N LEU A 115 10.45 12.03 -1.81
CA LEU A 115 9.98 12.49 -0.52
C LEU A 115 10.99 13.46 0.11
N TYR A 116 10.47 14.50 0.77
CA TYR A 116 11.25 15.47 1.54
C TYR A 116 10.42 16.01 2.71
N ASP A 117 11.08 16.71 3.63
CA ASP A 117 10.42 17.22 4.83
C ASP A 117 9.33 18.24 4.51
N ASN A 118 8.18 18.06 5.15
CA ASN A 118 6.97 18.89 4.97
C ASN A 118 6.39 18.81 3.54
N LEU A 119 6.64 17.73 2.80
CA LEU A 119 5.99 17.50 1.51
C LEU A 119 4.51 17.17 1.74
N THR A 120 3.61 17.99 1.23
CA THR A 120 2.18 17.68 1.19
C THR A 120 1.90 16.71 0.04
N LEU A 121 1.25 15.60 0.37
CA LEU A 121 0.81 14.58 -0.57
C LEU A 121 -0.73 14.55 -0.60
N SER A 122 -1.30 14.76 -1.79
CA SER A 122 -2.76 14.70 -1.98
C SER A 122 -3.18 13.26 -2.26
N THR A 123 -3.78 12.62 -1.27
CA THR A 123 -4.35 11.27 -1.41
C THR A 123 -5.77 11.35 -1.98
N LEU A 124 -6.36 10.21 -2.31
CA LEU A 124 -7.77 10.14 -2.74
C LEU A 124 -8.74 10.53 -1.61
N GLY A 125 -8.28 10.50 -0.35
CA GLY A 125 -9.08 10.82 0.84
C GLY A 125 -8.82 12.21 1.42
N GLY A 126 -7.71 12.85 1.09
CA GLY A 126 -7.29 14.14 1.66
C GLY A 126 -5.76 14.30 1.66
N GLU A 127 -5.28 15.28 2.39
CA GLU A 127 -3.85 15.58 2.44
C GLU A 127 -3.16 14.88 3.60
N ILE A 128 -1.93 14.43 3.37
CA ILE A 128 -1.00 13.95 4.38
C ILE A 128 0.35 14.64 4.17
N THR A 129 1.19 14.67 5.19
CA THR A 129 2.52 15.29 5.11
C THR A 129 3.61 14.23 5.21
N ALA A 130 4.52 14.19 4.24
CA ALA A 130 5.70 13.35 4.31
C ALA A 130 6.88 14.08 4.96
N ASN A 131 7.70 13.35 5.70
CA ASN A 131 8.95 13.79 6.31
C ASN A 131 10.01 12.71 6.16
N VAL A 132 11.28 13.12 6.07
CA VAL A 132 12.43 12.22 5.91
C VAL A 132 13.50 12.41 6.97
N SER A 133 13.50 13.56 7.67
CA SER A 133 14.44 13.82 8.77
C SER A 133 14.16 12.90 9.95
N GLY A 134 15.08 11.99 10.22
CA GLY A 134 14.91 10.97 11.28
C GLY A 134 14.32 9.66 10.83
N GLY A 135 14.09 9.47 9.53
CA GLY A 135 13.45 8.32 8.89
C GLY A 135 12.20 8.73 8.11
N ALA A 136 11.93 8.03 7.01
CA ALA A 136 10.76 8.33 6.19
C ALA A 136 9.47 8.08 6.97
N SER A 137 8.59 9.07 7.04
CA SER A 137 7.34 9.03 7.80
C SER A 137 6.25 9.88 7.15
N LEU A 138 5.02 9.61 7.52
CA LEU A 138 3.82 10.32 7.10
C LEU A 138 3.10 10.85 8.33
N THR A 139 2.59 12.06 8.24
CA THR A 139 1.79 12.69 9.30
C THR A 139 0.39 12.97 8.75
N ASP A 140 -0.63 12.52 9.43
CA ASP A 140 -2.04 12.77 9.09
C ASP A 140 -2.56 14.09 9.71
N GLY A 141 -3.82 14.42 9.43
CA GLY A 141 -4.46 15.64 9.89
C GLY A 141 -4.55 15.78 11.43
N ASN A 142 -4.41 14.68 12.17
CA ASN A 142 -4.39 14.66 13.64
C ASN A 142 -2.98 14.66 14.23
N ALA A 143 -1.98 14.94 13.41
CA ALA A 143 -0.56 14.90 13.79
C ALA A 143 -0.09 13.51 14.25
N ARG A 144 -0.78 12.43 13.82
CA ARG A 144 -0.33 11.06 14.04
C ARG A 144 0.77 10.74 13.03
N VAL A 145 1.80 10.07 13.49
CA VAL A 145 2.95 9.71 12.66
C VAL A 145 2.94 8.22 12.33
N SER A 146 3.02 7.91 11.05
CA SER A 146 3.18 6.56 10.49
C SER A 146 4.56 6.45 9.88
N ASN A 147 5.43 5.56 10.39
CA ASN A 147 6.76 5.37 9.82
C ASN A 147 6.67 4.47 8.57
N ILE A 148 7.42 4.82 7.54
CA ILE A 148 7.58 3.97 6.37
C ILE A 148 8.67 2.96 6.67
N ILE A 149 8.29 1.68 6.84
CA ILE A 149 9.18 0.60 7.25
C ILE A 149 9.76 -0.21 6.09
N THR A 150 9.12 -0.13 4.92
CA THR A 150 9.65 -0.69 3.66
C THR A 150 9.34 0.28 2.54
N LEU A 151 10.37 0.62 1.79
CA LEU A 151 10.32 1.63 0.73
C LEU A 151 10.36 0.97 -0.66
N ASP A 152 9.76 1.63 -1.65
CA ASP A 152 10.00 1.43 -3.08
C ASP A 152 9.71 0.02 -3.63
N ILE A 153 8.65 -0.64 -3.13
CA ILE A 153 8.16 -1.87 -3.74
C ILE A 153 7.45 -1.49 -5.05
N GLN A 154 8.12 -1.75 -6.18
CA GLN A 154 7.60 -1.36 -7.50
C GLN A 154 6.62 -2.40 -8.05
N ALA A 155 5.47 -1.93 -8.50
CA ALA A 155 4.45 -2.68 -9.21
C ALA A 155 4.36 -2.22 -10.67
N ASN A 156 3.60 -2.95 -11.51
CA ASN A 156 3.40 -2.56 -12.91
C ASN A 156 2.60 -1.25 -13.06
N ASN A 157 1.84 -0.85 -12.03
CA ASN A 157 0.95 0.31 -12.05
C ASN A 157 1.20 1.30 -10.90
N GLY A 158 2.36 1.26 -10.27
CA GLY A 158 2.72 2.20 -9.22
C GLY A 158 3.79 1.70 -8.25
N VAL A 159 3.89 2.35 -7.12
CA VAL A 159 4.82 2.01 -6.03
C VAL A 159 4.05 1.80 -4.73
N LEU A 160 4.51 0.85 -3.91
CA LEU A 160 3.98 0.54 -2.60
C LEU A 160 5.04 0.80 -1.53
N HIS A 161 4.64 1.45 -0.45
CA HIS A 161 5.45 1.63 0.75
C HIS A 161 4.72 1.01 1.93
N ILE A 162 5.38 0.15 2.71
CA ILE A 162 4.77 -0.44 3.90
C ILE A 162 4.96 0.51 5.08
N ILE A 163 3.88 0.77 5.81
CA ILE A 163 3.84 1.64 6.98
C ILE A 163 3.43 0.88 8.25
N ASP A 164 3.86 1.39 9.41
CA ASP A 164 3.65 0.76 10.72
C ASP A 164 2.38 1.25 11.45
N LYS A 165 1.66 2.22 10.86
CA LYS A 165 0.42 2.74 11.44
C LYS A 165 -0.59 3.10 10.35
N VAL A 166 -1.88 2.90 10.61
CA VAL A 166 -2.96 3.31 9.70
C VAL A 166 -3.11 4.83 9.73
N ILE A 167 -3.17 5.46 8.57
CA ILE A 167 -3.44 6.90 8.39
C ILE A 167 -4.94 7.12 8.54
N LEU A 168 -5.34 8.07 9.37
CA LEU A 168 -6.74 8.39 9.59
C LEU A 168 -7.14 9.71 8.93
N PRO A 169 -8.40 9.82 8.44
CA PRO A 169 -8.89 10.99 7.73
C PRO A 169 -9.22 12.20 8.64
N PHE A 170 -9.09 12.07 9.95
CA PHE A 170 -9.50 13.07 10.95
C PHE A 170 -8.59 13.07 12.16
#